data_a3a2bdba485bd4c795bbec246223b92f
#
_entry.id   a3a2bdba485bd4c795bbec246223b92f
#
_cell.length_a   1.000
_cell.length_b   1.000
_cell.length_c   1.000
_cell.angle_alpha   90.00
_cell.angle_beta   90.00
_cell.angle_gamma   90.00
#
_symmetry.space_group_name_H-M   'P 1'
#
loop_
_entity.id
_entity.type
_entity.pdbx_description
1 polymer ?
#
loop_
_entity_poly.entity_id
_entity_poly.type
_entity_poly.pdbx_seq_one_letter_code
_entity_poly.pdbx_strand_id
1 'polypeptide(L)'
;MFLHANLTHLALNMVTLYQFGFVLERYLGSLRFALLYILGGLACSFLSFLYIDIFETHFVNIVGASGAICVLIGYYACIDRSSTKGLVVAILLISFAPLLVGVNIAWYAHIFGFLCGFIIAKMRVLRK
;
A
#
# COMPACT_ATOMS: atom_id res chain seq x y z
N MET A 1 5.73 -7.96 5.52
CA MET A 1 4.69 -7.08 6.08
C MET A 1 4.94 -6.67 7.55
N PHE A 2 5.50 -7.53 8.39
CA PHE A 2 5.61 -7.28 9.84
C PHE A 2 6.99 -6.78 10.31
N LEU A 3 8.00 -6.79 9.45
CA LEU A 3 9.33 -6.24 9.74
C LEU A 3 9.37 -4.77 9.33
N HIS A 4 9.93 -3.92 10.18
CA HIS A 4 10.07 -2.48 9.94
C HIS A 4 11.53 -2.04 10.08
N ALA A 5 11.95 -1.08 9.26
CA ALA A 5 13.33 -0.60 9.22
C ALA A 5 13.73 0.11 10.53
N ASN A 6 12.79 0.87 11.11
CA ASN A 6 13.00 1.61 12.37
C ASN A 6 11.64 1.95 13.02
N LEU A 7 11.70 2.51 14.24
CA LEU A 7 10.52 2.87 15.03
C LEU A 7 9.64 3.93 14.36
N THR A 8 10.24 4.91 13.71
CA THR A 8 9.51 5.96 12.97
C THR A 8 8.72 5.37 11.82
N HIS A 9 9.33 4.47 11.05
CA HIS A 9 8.67 3.75 9.96
C HIS A 9 7.50 2.88 10.47
N LEU A 10 7.70 2.20 11.61
CA LEU A 10 6.61 1.47 12.27
C LEU A 10 5.47 2.40 12.68
N ALA A 11 5.78 3.51 13.37
CA ALA A 11 4.78 4.46 13.85
C ALA A 11 3.95 5.06 12.70
N LEU A 12 4.60 5.50 11.61
CA LEU A 12 3.91 6.04 10.43
C LEU A 12 3.00 4.99 9.78
N ASN A 13 3.46 3.75 9.64
CA ASN A 13 2.63 2.66 9.14
C ASN A 13 1.41 2.41 10.03
N MET A 14 1.59 2.40 11.36
CA MET A 14 0.48 2.14 12.30
C MET A 14 -0.55 3.28 12.30
N VAL A 15 -0.13 4.54 12.24
CA VAL A 15 -1.03 5.69 12.14
C VAL A 15 -1.84 5.62 10.85
N THR A 16 -1.18 5.33 9.73
CA THR A 16 -1.85 5.23 8.43
C THR A 16 -2.80 4.03 8.38
N LEU A 17 -2.37 2.88 8.91
CA LEU A 17 -3.22 1.70 9.02
C LEU A 17 -4.45 1.96 9.89
N TYR A 18 -4.29 2.65 11.02
CA TYR A 18 -5.40 3.02 11.89
C TYR A 18 -6.40 3.91 11.15
N GLN A 19 -5.91 4.95 10.47
CA GLN A 19 -6.77 5.91 9.76
C GLN A 19 -7.58 5.26 8.63
N PHE A 20 -6.92 4.58 7.69
CA PHE A 20 -7.59 3.96 6.56
C PHE A 20 -8.26 2.64 6.93
N GLY A 21 -7.67 1.88 7.85
CA GLY A 21 -8.21 0.62 8.35
C GLY A 21 -9.55 0.81 9.03
N PHE A 22 -9.64 1.76 9.95
CA PHE A 22 -10.89 2.04 10.67
C PHE A 22 -12.06 2.40 9.71
N VAL A 23 -11.79 3.24 8.71
CA VAL A 23 -12.82 3.64 7.74
C VAL A 23 -13.23 2.46 6.85
N LEU A 24 -12.23 1.72 6.33
CA LEU A 24 -12.49 0.60 5.41
C LEU A 24 -13.10 -0.61 6.12
N GLU A 25 -12.70 -0.89 7.36
CA GLU A 25 -13.31 -1.96 8.15
C GLU A 25 -14.79 -1.69 8.40
N ARG A 26 -15.16 -0.46 8.73
CA ARG A 26 -16.57 -0.06 8.89
C ARG A 26 -17.34 -0.16 7.57
N TYR A 27 -16.71 0.13 6.45
CA TYR A 27 -17.33 0.07 5.13
C TYR A 27 -17.50 -1.37 4.61
N LEU A 28 -16.48 -2.21 4.76
CA LEU A 28 -16.44 -3.58 4.22
C LEU A 28 -16.92 -4.65 5.20
N GLY A 29 -16.77 -4.39 6.50
CA GLY A 29 -16.82 -5.39 7.57
C GLY A 29 -15.45 -6.06 7.77
N SER A 30 -15.21 -6.57 9.00
CA SER A 30 -13.89 -7.04 9.44
C SER A 30 -13.30 -8.14 8.55
N LEU A 31 -14.12 -9.13 8.12
CA LEU A 31 -13.62 -10.22 7.28
C LEU A 31 -13.11 -9.73 5.91
N ARG A 32 -13.90 -8.91 5.22
CA ARG A 32 -13.49 -8.40 3.90
C ARG A 32 -12.34 -7.42 3.99
N PHE A 33 -12.30 -6.62 5.05
CA PHE A 33 -11.16 -5.75 5.35
C PHE A 33 -9.88 -6.59 5.56
N ALA A 34 -9.93 -7.63 6.38
CA ALA A 34 -8.81 -8.52 6.63
C ALA A 34 -8.34 -9.20 5.33
N LEU A 35 -9.27 -9.70 4.51
CA LEU A 35 -8.95 -10.28 3.20
C LEU A 35 -8.29 -9.25 2.27
N LEU A 36 -8.81 -8.03 2.19
CA LEU A 36 -8.22 -6.95 1.39
C LEU A 36 -6.78 -6.65 1.86
N TYR A 37 -6.57 -6.53 3.17
CA TYR A 37 -5.26 -6.22 3.72
C TYR A 37 -4.24 -7.34 3.48
N ILE A 38 -4.61 -8.59 3.80
CA ILE A 38 -3.70 -9.73 3.72
C ILE A 38 -3.46 -10.13 2.26
N LEU A 39 -4.53 -10.44 1.50
CA LEU A 39 -4.39 -10.91 0.12
C LEU A 39 -3.90 -9.81 -0.81
N GLY A 40 -4.35 -8.57 -0.61
CA GLY A 40 -3.85 -7.42 -1.36
C GLY A 40 -2.37 -7.16 -1.05
N GLY A 41 -1.96 -7.27 0.21
CA GLY A 41 -0.56 -7.14 0.61
C GLY A 41 0.32 -8.27 0.04
N LEU A 42 -0.17 -9.51 -0.01
CA LEU A 42 0.54 -10.63 -0.65
C LEU A 42 0.66 -10.42 -2.16
N ALA A 43 -0.40 -9.99 -2.84
CA ALA A 43 -0.35 -9.67 -4.27
C ALA A 43 0.64 -8.53 -4.56
N CYS A 44 0.64 -7.47 -3.75
CA CYS A 44 1.61 -6.38 -3.84
C CYS A 44 3.05 -6.90 -3.65
N SER A 45 3.28 -7.75 -2.64
CA SER A 45 4.60 -8.35 -2.38
C SER A 45 5.06 -9.23 -3.54
N PHE A 46 4.17 -10.00 -4.13
CA PHE A 46 4.47 -10.84 -5.30
C PHE A 46 4.84 -9.99 -6.53
N LEU A 47 4.09 -8.94 -6.82
CA LEU A 47 4.41 -8.01 -7.92
C LEU A 47 5.74 -7.30 -7.68
N SER A 48 6.01 -6.91 -6.44
CA SER A 48 7.28 -6.30 -6.05
C SER A 48 8.45 -7.26 -6.22
N PHE A 49 8.26 -8.53 -5.87
CA PHE A 49 9.26 -9.58 -6.10
C PHE A 49 9.55 -9.78 -7.59
N LEU A 50 8.52 -9.86 -8.44
CA LEU A 50 8.70 -9.95 -9.89
C LEU A 50 9.45 -8.74 -10.46
N TYR A 51 9.14 -7.54 -9.96
CA TYR A 51 9.86 -6.33 -10.38
C TYR A 51 11.34 -6.41 -10.04
N ILE A 52 11.68 -6.84 -8.82
CA ILE A 52 13.07 -7.00 -8.37
C ILE A 52 13.79 -8.04 -9.24
N ASP A 53 13.19 -9.19 -9.44
CA ASP A 53 13.77 -10.29 -10.22
C ASP A 53 14.11 -9.89 -11.67
N ILE A 54 13.31 -8.99 -12.27
CA ILE A 54 13.47 -8.56 -13.67
C ILE A 54 14.42 -7.34 -13.79
N PHE A 55 14.33 -6.37 -12.87
CA PHE A 55 14.92 -5.05 -13.06
C PHE A 55 16.03 -4.69 -12.07
N GLU A 56 16.09 -5.36 -10.90
CA GLU A 56 17.09 -5.04 -9.88
C GLU A 56 18.25 -6.03 -9.93
N THR A 57 19.46 -5.50 -9.89
CA THR A 57 20.71 -6.32 -9.87
C THR A 57 21.24 -6.53 -8.47
N HIS A 58 20.64 -5.90 -7.46
CA HIS A 58 21.08 -5.92 -6.06
C HIS A 58 19.96 -6.42 -5.14
N PHE A 59 20.36 -7.01 -4.00
CA PHE A 59 19.41 -7.41 -2.97
C PHE A 59 18.70 -6.18 -2.39
N VAL A 60 17.39 -6.09 -2.59
CA VAL A 60 16.54 -5.05 -2.02
C VAL A 60 15.72 -5.65 -0.88
N ASN A 61 15.87 -5.08 0.32
CA ASN A 61 15.06 -5.49 1.47
C ASN A 61 13.67 -4.85 1.37
N ILE A 62 12.66 -5.67 1.10
CA ILE A 62 11.26 -5.23 1.20
C ILE A 62 10.83 -5.39 2.66
N VAL A 63 10.81 -4.29 3.41
CA VAL A 63 10.39 -4.28 4.81
C VAL A 63 9.20 -3.35 5.01
N GLY A 64 8.29 -3.75 5.89
CA GLY A 64 7.16 -2.94 6.33
C GLY A 64 5.82 -3.39 5.78
N ALA A 65 4.79 -2.83 6.41
CA ALA A 65 3.39 -3.02 6.03
C ALA A 65 2.95 -2.06 4.90
N SER A 66 3.83 -1.15 4.47
CA SER A 66 3.49 -0.01 3.61
C SER A 66 2.84 -0.42 2.28
N GLY A 67 3.31 -1.49 1.64
CA GLY A 67 2.69 -2.02 0.43
C GLY A 67 1.24 -2.44 0.64
N ALA A 68 0.95 -3.18 1.73
CA ALA A 68 -0.41 -3.56 2.10
C ALA A 68 -1.28 -2.35 2.51
N ILE A 69 -0.69 -1.36 3.18
CA ILE A 69 -1.36 -0.11 3.52
C ILE A 69 -1.69 0.68 2.25
N CYS A 70 -0.79 0.69 1.27
CA CYS A 70 -1.07 1.31 -0.04
C CYS A 70 -2.22 0.61 -0.78
N VAL A 71 -2.44 -0.70 -0.59
CA VAL A 71 -3.66 -1.38 -1.08
C VAL A 71 -4.91 -0.78 -0.45
N LEU A 72 -4.91 -0.53 0.86
CA LEU A 72 -6.05 0.11 1.54
C LEU A 72 -6.28 1.53 1.01
N ILE A 73 -5.22 2.31 0.84
CA ILE A 73 -5.29 3.68 0.31
C ILE A 73 -5.84 3.68 -1.12
N GLY A 74 -5.38 2.76 -1.97
CA GLY A 74 -5.86 2.61 -3.35
C GLY A 74 -7.34 2.21 -3.40
N TYR A 75 -7.77 1.29 -2.53
CA TYR A 75 -9.17 0.92 -2.40
C TYR A 75 -10.03 2.11 -1.96
N TYR A 76 -9.58 2.85 -0.95
CA TYR A 76 -10.26 4.04 -0.46
C TYR A 76 -10.35 5.12 -1.55
N ALA A 77 -9.28 5.39 -2.29
CA ALA A 77 -9.27 6.35 -3.39
C ALA A 77 -10.31 6.03 -4.49
N CYS A 78 -10.60 4.75 -4.72
CA CYS A 78 -11.62 4.35 -5.69
C CYS A 78 -13.06 4.59 -5.19
N ILE A 79 -13.31 4.44 -3.88
CA ILE A 79 -14.65 4.64 -3.30
C ILE A 79 -14.94 6.10 -2.96
N ASP A 80 -13.91 6.85 -2.55
CA ASP A 80 -14.00 8.30 -2.32
C ASP A 80 -13.27 9.07 -3.41
N ARG A 81 -14.01 9.42 -4.46
CA ARG A 81 -13.46 10.14 -5.62
C ARG A 81 -12.97 11.54 -5.28
N SER A 82 -13.49 12.15 -4.22
CA SER A 82 -13.07 13.50 -3.81
C SER A 82 -11.62 13.51 -3.32
N SER A 83 -11.21 12.45 -2.63
CA SER A 83 -9.86 12.29 -2.09
C SER A 83 -8.84 11.71 -3.09
N THR A 84 -9.30 11.17 -4.23
CA THR A 84 -8.43 10.43 -5.18
C THR A 84 -7.19 11.22 -5.59
N LYS A 85 -7.35 12.47 -6.01
CA LYS A 85 -6.22 13.31 -6.47
C LYS A 85 -5.19 13.51 -5.37
N GLY A 86 -5.64 13.86 -4.16
CA GLY A 86 -4.76 14.05 -3.01
C GLY A 86 -4.01 12.78 -2.62
N LEU A 87 -4.69 11.64 -2.65
CA LEU A 87 -4.07 10.34 -2.33
C LEU A 87 -3.07 9.89 -3.38
N VAL A 88 -3.34 10.12 -4.68
CA VAL A 88 -2.37 9.87 -5.75
C VAL A 88 -1.12 10.71 -5.55
N VAL A 89 -1.28 12.02 -5.30
CA VAL A 89 -0.15 12.91 -5.02
C VAL A 89 0.63 12.44 -3.79
N ALA A 90 -0.06 12.07 -2.70
CA ALA A 90 0.59 11.55 -1.49
C ALA A 90 1.40 10.27 -1.77
N ILE A 91 0.84 9.31 -2.51
CA ILE A 91 1.55 8.08 -2.89
C ILE A 91 2.80 8.39 -3.73
N LEU A 92 2.70 9.31 -4.69
CA LEU A 92 3.86 9.72 -5.49
C LEU A 92 4.93 10.39 -4.63
N LEU A 93 4.54 11.27 -3.70
CA LEU A 93 5.49 11.93 -2.81
C LEU A 93 6.20 10.94 -1.88
N ILE A 94 5.48 10.05 -1.20
CA ILE A 94 6.12 9.07 -0.31
C ILE A 94 6.97 8.04 -1.07
N SER A 95 6.69 7.82 -2.36
CA SER A 95 7.45 6.91 -3.21
C SER A 95 8.71 7.53 -3.76
N PHE A 96 8.69 8.79 -4.17
CA PHE A 96 9.79 9.40 -4.91
C PHE A 96 10.57 10.46 -4.13
N ALA A 97 9.95 11.19 -3.18
CA ALA A 97 10.67 12.20 -2.42
C ALA A 97 11.87 11.63 -1.62
N PRO A 98 11.81 10.45 -0.97
CA PRO A 98 12.98 9.87 -0.31
C PRO A 98 14.15 9.60 -1.25
N LEU A 99 13.89 9.24 -2.52
CA LEU A 99 14.94 9.01 -3.50
C LEU A 99 15.72 10.27 -3.82
N LEU A 100 15.07 11.45 -3.77
CA LEU A 100 15.73 12.74 -4.02
C LEU A 100 16.75 13.11 -2.94
N VAL A 101 16.61 12.55 -1.73
CA VAL A 101 17.54 12.74 -0.62
C VAL A 101 18.44 11.51 -0.40
N GLY A 102 18.53 10.61 -1.38
CA GLY A 102 19.41 9.44 -1.36
C GLY A 102 18.93 8.28 -0.47
N VAL A 103 17.66 8.28 -0.06
CA VAL A 103 17.08 7.19 0.72
C VAL A 103 16.44 6.16 -0.21
N ASN A 104 17.05 4.99 -0.33
CA ASN A 104 16.51 3.89 -1.13
C ASN A 104 15.34 3.24 -0.41
N ILE A 105 14.16 3.35 -1.02
CA ILE A 105 12.93 2.68 -0.59
C ILE A 105 12.36 1.87 -1.73
N ALA A 106 11.55 0.87 -1.39
CA ALA A 106 10.81 0.07 -2.37
C ALA A 106 9.60 0.84 -2.93
N TRP A 107 9.87 1.93 -3.67
CA TRP A 107 8.86 2.85 -4.24
C TRP A 107 7.83 2.10 -5.11
N TYR A 108 8.26 1.09 -5.84
CA TYR A 108 7.40 0.23 -6.66
C TYR A 108 6.35 -0.51 -5.82
N ALA A 109 6.66 -0.91 -4.59
CA ALA A 109 5.70 -1.55 -3.70
C ALA A 109 4.54 -0.61 -3.32
N HIS A 110 4.79 0.69 -3.16
CA HIS A 110 3.73 1.67 -2.92
C HIS A 110 2.82 1.82 -4.15
N ILE A 111 3.40 1.91 -5.34
CA ILE A 111 2.66 2.04 -6.59
C ILE A 111 1.83 0.77 -6.86
N PHE A 112 2.44 -0.42 -6.77
CA PHE A 112 1.73 -1.68 -6.97
C PHE A 112 0.63 -1.89 -5.94
N GLY A 113 0.89 -1.58 -4.67
CA GLY A 113 -0.12 -1.64 -3.62
C GLY A 113 -1.32 -0.75 -3.94
N PHE A 114 -1.08 0.52 -4.26
CA PHE A 114 -2.14 1.46 -4.61
C PHE A 114 -2.96 0.99 -5.81
N LEU A 115 -2.30 0.56 -6.89
CA LEU A 115 -2.98 0.07 -8.09
C LEU A 115 -3.80 -1.19 -7.82
N CYS A 116 -3.25 -2.17 -7.08
CA CYS A 116 -3.98 -3.37 -6.67
C CYS A 116 -5.26 -3.02 -5.92
N GLY A 117 -5.17 -2.16 -4.91
CA GLY A 117 -6.34 -1.73 -4.13
C GLY A 117 -7.39 -1.02 -4.97
N PHE A 118 -6.95 -0.11 -5.84
CA PHE A 118 -7.83 0.63 -6.75
C PHE A 118 -8.57 -0.30 -7.72
N ILE A 119 -7.86 -1.27 -8.31
CA ILE A 119 -8.44 -2.26 -9.23
C ILE A 119 -9.44 -3.17 -8.50
N ILE A 120 -9.09 -3.69 -7.31
CA ILE A 120 -9.98 -4.54 -6.51
C ILE A 120 -11.28 -3.78 -6.18
N ALA A 121 -11.19 -2.52 -5.79
CA ALA A 121 -12.36 -1.69 -5.54
C ALA A 121 -13.22 -1.47 -6.79
N LYS A 122 -12.58 -1.23 -7.94
CA LYS A 122 -13.25 -1.02 -9.23
C LYS A 122 -13.98 -2.28 -9.71
N MET A 123 -13.38 -3.45 -9.48
CA MET A 123 -14.00 -4.75 -9.79
C MET A 123 -15.18 -5.10 -8.87
N ARG A 124 -15.40 -4.34 -7.80
CA ARG A 124 -16.47 -4.54 -6.81
C ARG A 124 -16.48 -5.91 -6.13
N VAL A 125 -15.35 -6.63 -6.13
CA VAL A 125 -15.23 -8.00 -5.62
C VAL A 125 -15.60 -8.10 -4.12
N LEU A 126 -15.28 -7.08 -3.33
CA LEU A 126 -15.50 -7.06 -1.88
C LEU A 126 -16.69 -6.18 -1.46
N ARG A 127 -17.46 -5.65 -2.40
CA ARG A 127 -18.58 -4.75 -2.07
C ARG A 127 -19.73 -5.54 -1.43
N LYS A 128 -20.39 -4.92 -0.42
CA LYS A 128 -21.65 -5.42 0.13
C LYS A 128 -22.77 -5.29 -0.89
#